data_d15e34362f63477ad5fa16459726c3db
#
_entry.id   d15e34362f63477ad5fa16459726c3db
#
_cell.length_a   1.000
_cell.length_b   1.000
_cell.length_c   1.000
_cell.angle_alpha   90.00
_cell.angle_beta   90.00
_cell.angle_gamma   90.00
#
_symmetry.space_group_name_H-M   'P 1'
#
loop_
_entity.id
_entity.type
_entity.pdbx_description
1 polymer ?
#
loop_
_entity_poly.entity_id
_entity_poly.type
_entity_poly.pdbx_seq_one_letter_code
_entity_poly.pdbx_strand_id
1 'polypeptide(L)'
;DLHSFTTPVDHTALYQSTLTNLKYFIAAGLDIDNPNTFVYRQSFIPAHSELTWILDCFTYVGEMSRMTQFKEKSGEHSESVTMGLFNYPVLMAADILLYNAVCVPVGEDQFQHLEITRDIATRFNNKFGEIFTVPADTKTQTSFIRRDSGLRIRSLTDPTKKMSKSSTEEKSKILLSDDPEVAAKKVMSATTDSVGVIHFDFETQPGISSLLQILALLTGRTQEEVNAEWGGTTSYGEFKRAVADAVRDFLTDFQKRFASISDEVLIAKLEASEKAMAEIANA
;
A
#
# COMPACT_ATOMS: atom_id res chain seq x y z
N ASP A 1 1.47 -11.88 7.36
CA ASP A 1 2.45 -12.94 7.12
C ASP A 1 1.85 -14.17 6.46
N LEU A 2 0.62 -14.63 6.82
CA LEU A 2 -0.02 -15.78 6.15
C LEU A 2 -0.23 -15.54 4.66
N HIS A 3 -0.65 -14.34 4.25
CA HIS A 3 -0.81 -14.01 2.82
C HIS A 3 0.49 -14.12 2.03
N SER A 4 1.65 -14.00 2.65
CA SER A 4 2.94 -14.09 1.96
C SER A 4 3.20 -15.48 1.37
N PHE A 5 2.58 -16.53 1.91
CA PHE A 5 2.68 -17.89 1.39
C PHE A 5 2.01 -18.12 0.03
N THR A 6 1.21 -17.16 -0.44
CA THR A 6 0.60 -17.22 -1.78
C THR A 6 1.57 -16.87 -2.90
N THR A 7 2.77 -16.37 -2.57
CA THR A 7 3.80 -15.96 -3.53
C THR A 7 5.10 -16.70 -3.26
N PRO A 8 5.93 -16.96 -4.31
CA PRO A 8 7.22 -17.63 -4.16
C PRO A 8 8.26 -16.65 -3.56
N VAL A 9 8.23 -16.48 -2.24
CA VAL A 9 9.20 -15.67 -1.49
C VAL A 9 10.09 -16.54 -0.61
N ASP A 10 11.24 -16.02 -0.22
CA ASP A 10 12.08 -16.69 0.78
C ASP A 10 11.45 -16.57 2.17
N HIS A 11 10.75 -17.62 2.58
CA HIS A 11 10.08 -17.66 3.87
C HIS A 11 11.05 -17.72 5.06
N THR A 12 12.31 -18.07 4.85
CA THR A 12 13.32 -18.06 5.91
C THR A 12 13.64 -16.64 6.38
N ALA A 13 13.48 -15.66 5.51
CA ALA A 13 13.65 -14.24 5.81
C ALA A 13 12.36 -13.55 6.29
N LEU A 14 11.23 -14.26 6.37
CA LEU A 14 9.92 -13.66 6.63
C LEU A 14 9.86 -12.88 7.96
N TYR A 15 10.41 -13.44 9.02
CA TYR A 15 10.44 -12.78 10.33
C TYR A 15 11.17 -11.43 10.29
N GLN A 16 12.39 -11.42 9.75
CA GLN A 16 13.17 -10.20 9.65
C GLN A 16 12.55 -9.19 8.68
N SER A 17 11.94 -9.67 7.60
CA SER A 17 11.21 -8.83 6.66
C SER A 17 9.99 -8.17 7.31
N THR A 18 9.30 -8.88 8.20
CA THR A 18 8.16 -8.33 8.96
C THR A 18 8.61 -7.17 9.85
N LEU A 19 9.67 -7.34 10.63
CA LEU A 19 10.23 -6.28 11.47
C LEU A 19 10.70 -5.08 10.63
N THR A 20 11.41 -5.34 9.54
CA THR A 20 11.89 -4.30 8.63
C THR A 20 10.74 -3.52 8.01
N ASN A 21 9.67 -4.19 7.55
CA ASN A 21 8.49 -3.52 7.02
C ASN A 21 7.79 -2.66 8.08
N LEU A 22 7.69 -3.14 9.32
CA LEU A 22 7.11 -2.35 10.40
C LEU A 22 7.95 -1.08 10.68
N LYS A 23 9.29 -1.17 10.65
CA LYS A 23 10.17 0.01 10.73
C LYS A 23 9.86 1.02 9.61
N TYR A 24 9.63 0.55 8.39
CA TYR A 24 9.24 1.44 7.28
C TYR A 24 7.92 2.16 7.57
N PHE A 25 6.91 1.48 8.08
CA PHE A 25 5.63 2.12 8.42
C PHE A 25 5.78 3.16 9.53
N ILE A 26 6.53 2.86 10.59
CA ILE A 26 6.78 3.79 11.70
C ILE A 26 7.60 5.00 11.21
N ALA A 27 8.66 4.76 10.45
CA ALA A 27 9.46 5.84 9.88
C ALA A 27 8.64 6.74 8.93
N ALA A 28 7.62 6.17 8.27
CA ALA A 28 6.68 6.91 7.44
C ALA A 28 5.58 7.65 8.23
N GLY A 29 5.52 7.47 9.55
CA GLY A 29 4.60 8.21 10.42
C GLY A 29 3.50 7.38 11.08
N LEU A 30 3.58 6.05 11.04
CA LEU A 30 2.66 5.22 11.83
C LEU A 30 2.92 5.47 13.33
N ASP A 31 1.93 6.01 14.01
CA ASP A 31 1.98 6.26 15.45
C ASP A 31 1.65 4.97 16.23
N ILE A 32 2.69 4.28 16.67
CA ILE A 32 2.55 3.05 17.47
C ILE A 32 2.30 3.32 18.95
N ASP A 33 2.48 4.55 19.42
CA ASP A 33 2.22 4.95 20.81
C ASP A 33 0.74 5.30 21.03
N ASN A 34 -0.01 5.52 19.94
CA ASN A 34 -1.45 5.71 20.03
C ASN A 34 -2.13 4.42 20.55
N PRO A 35 -2.90 4.49 21.66
CA PRO A 35 -3.53 3.32 22.27
C PRO A 35 -4.58 2.64 21.37
N ASN A 36 -5.06 3.32 20.34
CA ASN A 36 -6.01 2.78 19.36
C ASN A 36 -5.33 2.23 18.11
N THR A 37 -3.98 2.23 18.06
CA THR A 37 -3.20 1.64 16.95
C THR A 37 -2.69 0.28 17.35
N PHE A 38 -3.21 -0.76 16.68
CA PHE A 38 -2.79 -2.15 16.86
C PHE A 38 -2.02 -2.61 15.63
N VAL A 39 -0.82 -3.15 15.86
CA VAL A 39 0.02 -3.77 14.83
C VAL A 39 0.37 -5.17 15.30
N TYR A 40 -0.01 -6.18 14.56
CA TYR A 40 0.15 -7.57 14.95
C TYR A 40 0.50 -8.46 13.75
N ARG A 41 1.10 -9.61 14.05
CA ARG A 41 1.34 -10.65 13.06
C ARG A 41 0.09 -11.52 12.95
N GLN A 42 -0.46 -11.62 11.77
CA GLN A 42 -1.70 -12.35 11.48
C GLN A 42 -1.63 -13.81 12.00
N SER A 43 -0.50 -14.49 11.78
CA SER A 43 -0.29 -15.89 12.21
C SER A 43 -0.28 -16.10 13.74
N PHE A 44 -0.12 -15.03 14.52
CA PHE A 44 -0.14 -15.09 15.99
C PHE A 44 -1.56 -15.01 16.57
N ILE A 45 -2.57 -14.85 15.72
CA ILE A 45 -3.99 -14.84 16.09
C ILE A 45 -4.69 -15.93 15.27
N PRO A 46 -4.80 -17.18 15.79
CA PRO A 46 -5.34 -18.33 15.05
C PRO A 46 -6.76 -18.14 14.52
N ALA A 47 -7.54 -17.28 15.17
CA ALA A 47 -8.92 -16.96 14.76
C ALA A 47 -9.02 -16.48 13.29
N HIS A 48 -7.97 -15.88 12.71
CA HIS A 48 -7.96 -15.54 11.27
C HIS A 48 -8.11 -16.80 10.39
N SER A 49 -7.35 -17.86 10.68
CA SER A 49 -7.42 -19.11 9.92
C SER A 49 -8.70 -19.90 10.23
N GLU A 50 -9.17 -19.88 11.46
CA GLU A 50 -10.40 -20.55 11.87
C GLU A 50 -11.62 -19.90 11.21
N LEU A 51 -11.70 -18.57 11.24
CA LEU A 51 -12.77 -17.84 10.56
C LEU A 51 -12.71 -18.02 9.04
N THR A 52 -11.50 -18.05 8.46
CA THR A 52 -11.34 -18.33 7.02
C THR A 52 -12.01 -19.65 6.66
N TRP A 53 -11.76 -20.73 7.39
CA TRP A 53 -12.39 -22.01 7.16
C TRP A 53 -13.93 -21.96 7.24
N ILE A 54 -14.45 -21.22 8.22
CA ILE A 54 -15.91 -21.04 8.35
C ILE A 54 -16.46 -20.27 7.15
N LEU A 55 -15.81 -19.16 6.74
CA LEU A 55 -16.25 -18.33 5.62
C LEU A 55 -16.13 -19.05 4.28
N ASP A 56 -15.19 -19.99 4.11
CA ASP A 56 -15.07 -20.85 2.94
C ASP A 56 -16.35 -21.66 2.71
N CYS A 57 -17.03 -22.10 3.77
CA CYS A 57 -18.30 -22.80 3.67
C CYS A 57 -19.46 -21.90 3.18
N PHE A 58 -19.24 -20.60 3.10
CA PHE A 58 -20.20 -19.57 2.63
C PHE A 58 -19.72 -18.83 1.38
N THR A 59 -18.60 -19.28 0.79
CA THR A 59 -18.00 -18.68 -0.40
C THR A 59 -18.16 -19.62 -1.61
N TYR A 60 -18.64 -19.09 -2.72
CA TYR A 60 -18.87 -19.91 -3.90
C TYR A 60 -17.65 -19.96 -4.82
N VAL A 61 -17.25 -21.16 -5.24
CA VAL A 61 -16.16 -21.39 -6.19
C VAL A 61 -16.34 -20.56 -7.47
N GLY A 62 -17.58 -20.43 -7.95
CA GLY A 62 -17.88 -19.63 -9.14
C GLY A 62 -17.62 -18.12 -8.97
N GLU A 63 -17.76 -17.57 -7.77
CA GLU A 63 -17.41 -16.17 -7.45
C GLU A 63 -15.89 -16.00 -7.46
N MET A 64 -15.18 -16.86 -6.75
CA MET A 64 -13.73 -16.87 -6.66
C MET A 64 -13.05 -17.02 -8.03
N SER A 65 -13.54 -17.91 -8.87
CA SER A 65 -13.00 -18.15 -10.22
C SER A 65 -13.17 -16.96 -11.17
N ARG A 66 -14.07 -16.02 -10.86
CA ARG A 66 -14.29 -14.81 -11.67
C ARG A 66 -13.41 -13.63 -11.24
N MET A 67 -12.70 -13.74 -10.14
CA MET A 67 -11.85 -12.66 -9.64
C MET A 67 -10.73 -12.32 -10.63
N THR A 68 -10.55 -11.03 -10.89
CA THR A 68 -9.55 -10.50 -11.84
C THR A 68 -8.14 -10.90 -11.41
N GLN A 69 -7.81 -10.72 -10.16
CA GLN A 69 -6.49 -11.07 -9.60
C GLN A 69 -6.18 -12.58 -9.71
N PHE A 70 -7.18 -13.43 -9.56
CA PHE A 70 -7.01 -14.88 -9.78
C PHE A 70 -6.72 -15.19 -11.24
N LYS A 71 -7.48 -14.59 -12.17
CA LYS A 71 -7.30 -14.79 -13.61
C LYS A 71 -5.94 -14.30 -14.11
N GLU A 72 -5.50 -13.13 -13.64
CA GLU A 72 -4.19 -12.56 -14.00
C GLU A 72 -3.04 -13.46 -13.53
N LYS A 73 -3.07 -13.87 -12.27
CA LYS A 73 -2.01 -14.69 -11.67
C LYS A 73 -2.03 -16.15 -12.12
N SER A 74 -3.20 -16.71 -12.46
CA SER A 74 -3.33 -18.08 -12.96
C SER A 74 -3.01 -18.22 -14.45
N GLY A 75 -3.16 -17.15 -15.25
CA GLY A 75 -2.93 -17.16 -16.69
C GLY A 75 -1.48 -17.43 -17.11
N GLU A 76 -0.51 -17.03 -16.30
CA GLU A 76 0.92 -17.23 -16.59
C GLU A 76 1.43 -18.63 -16.19
N HIS A 77 0.77 -19.34 -15.25
CA HIS A 77 1.22 -20.64 -14.71
C HIS A 77 0.02 -21.53 -14.31
N SER A 78 -0.85 -21.86 -15.25
CA SER A 78 -2.11 -22.57 -14.97
C SER A 78 -1.95 -23.94 -14.26
N GLU A 79 -0.81 -24.61 -14.42
CA GLU A 79 -0.57 -25.93 -13.82
C GLU A 79 -0.03 -25.88 -12.37
N SER A 80 0.40 -24.70 -11.89
CA SER A 80 1.00 -24.53 -10.54
C SER A 80 0.20 -23.60 -9.62
N VAL A 81 -1.06 -23.34 -9.93
CA VAL A 81 -1.94 -22.52 -9.11
C VAL A 81 -2.26 -23.23 -7.79
N THR A 82 -1.82 -22.67 -6.68
CA THR A 82 -2.08 -23.24 -5.36
C THR A 82 -3.47 -22.87 -4.85
N MET A 83 -4.01 -23.71 -3.95
CA MET A 83 -5.27 -23.38 -3.25
C MET A 83 -5.15 -22.10 -2.43
N GLY A 84 -3.97 -21.79 -1.87
CA GLY A 84 -3.73 -20.51 -1.18
C GLY A 84 -3.90 -19.31 -2.10
N LEU A 85 -3.44 -19.38 -3.35
CA LEU A 85 -3.66 -18.31 -4.33
C LEU A 85 -5.14 -18.19 -4.75
N PHE A 86 -5.88 -19.28 -4.75
CA PHE A 86 -7.33 -19.26 -5.00
C PHE A 86 -8.09 -18.69 -3.82
N ASN A 87 -7.68 -19.01 -2.57
CA ASN A 87 -8.44 -18.81 -1.35
C ASN A 87 -8.05 -17.57 -0.54
N TYR A 88 -6.92 -16.89 -0.85
CA TYR A 88 -6.51 -15.73 -0.04
C TYR A 88 -7.55 -14.60 0.06
N PRO A 89 -8.49 -14.39 -0.88
CA PRO A 89 -9.53 -13.38 -0.69
C PRO A 89 -10.48 -13.71 0.46
N VAL A 90 -10.68 -14.98 0.79
CA VAL A 90 -11.48 -15.39 1.96
C VAL A 90 -10.70 -15.16 3.26
N LEU A 91 -9.38 -15.39 3.27
CA LEU A 91 -8.52 -15.02 4.39
C LEU A 91 -8.53 -13.49 4.59
N MET A 92 -8.50 -12.69 3.53
CA MET A 92 -8.65 -11.24 3.63
C MET A 92 -10.03 -10.85 4.16
N ALA A 93 -11.10 -11.56 3.77
CA ALA A 93 -12.43 -11.33 4.35
C ALA A 93 -12.44 -11.64 5.85
N ALA A 94 -11.78 -12.71 6.29
CA ALA A 94 -11.62 -13.01 7.71
C ALA A 94 -10.84 -11.92 8.46
N ASP A 95 -9.76 -11.38 7.88
CA ASP A 95 -8.99 -10.27 8.45
C ASP A 95 -9.86 -9.03 8.72
N ILE A 96 -10.83 -8.77 7.85
CA ILE A 96 -11.74 -7.62 7.92
C ILE A 96 -12.90 -7.88 8.90
N LEU A 97 -13.55 -9.03 8.78
CA LEU A 97 -14.78 -9.34 9.49
C LEU A 97 -14.53 -9.71 10.95
N LEU A 98 -13.39 -10.31 11.27
CA LEU A 98 -13.02 -10.68 12.63
C LEU A 98 -13.02 -9.48 13.60
N TYR A 99 -12.75 -8.29 13.09
CA TYR A 99 -12.69 -7.05 13.87
C TYR A 99 -13.81 -6.06 13.54
N ASN A 100 -14.82 -6.50 12.79
CA ASN A 100 -15.94 -5.65 12.38
C ASN A 100 -15.50 -4.33 11.74
N ALA A 101 -14.48 -4.38 10.88
CA ALA A 101 -13.92 -3.20 10.24
C ALA A 101 -14.93 -2.53 9.30
N VAL A 102 -15.25 -1.27 9.55
CA VAL A 102 -16.17 -0.48 8.72
C VAL A 102 -15.50 0.02 7.46
N CYS A 103 -14.24 0.50 7.59
CA CYS A 103 -13.43 1.02 6.47
C CYS A 103 -12.12 0.26 6.38
N VAL A 104 -11.73 -0.09 5.15
CA VAL A 104 -10.50 -0.81 4.83
C VAL A 104 -9.75 -0.04 3.74
N PRO A 105 -8.74 0.76 4.07
CA PRO A 105 -7.97 1.53 3.10
C PRO A 105 -7.19 0.60 2.17
N VAL A 106 -7.58 0.50 0.92
CA VAL A 106 -6.96 -0.35 -0.09
C VAL A 106 -6.82 0.38 -1.42
N GLY A 107 -5.94 -0.12 -2.30
CA GLY A 107 -5.86 0.34 -3.69
C GLY A 107 -7.04 -0.19 -4.53
N GLU A 108 -7.26 0.42 -5.69
CA GLU A 108 -8.35 0.06 -6.62
C GLU A 108 -8.32 -1.41 -7.04
N ASP A 109 -7.14 -1.99 -7.16
CA ASP A 109 -6.92 -3.40 -7.48
C ASP A 109 -7.48 -4.36 -6.41
N GLN A 110 -7.78 -3.86 -5.20
CA GLN A 110 -8.35 -4.62 -4.09
C GLN A 110 -9.86 -4.41 -3.91
N PHE A 111 -10.49 -3.54 -4.70
CA PHE A 111 -11.92 -3.27 -4.54
C PHE A 111 -12.80 -4.50 -4.72
N GLN A 112 -12.44 -5.40 -5.63
CA GLN A 112 -13.17 -6.65 -5.83
C GLN A 112 -13.10 -7.57 -4.60
N HIS A 113 -11.99 -7.54 -3.84
CA HIS A 113 -11.87 -8.29 -2.58
C HIS A 113 -12.81 -7.74 -1.50
N LEU A 114 -12.97 -6.41 -1.44
CA LEU A 114 -13.93 -5.78 -0.53
C LEU A 114 -15.37 -6.15 -0.88
N GLU A 115 -15.72 -6.16 -2.17
CA GLU A 115 -17.08 -6.57 -2.59
C GLU A 115 -17.35 -8.04 -2.24
N ILE A 116 -16.40 -8.95 -2.47
CA ILE A 116 -16.54 -10.36 -2.03
C ILE A 116 -16.69 -10.46 -0.51
N THR A 117 -15.92 -9.67 0.26
CA THR A 117 -16.05 -9.64 1.72
C THR A 117 -17.47 -9.21 2.15
N ARG A 118 -18.03 -8.20 1.49
CA ARG A 118 -19.40 -7.71 1.73
C ARG A 118 -20.44 -8.78 1.40
N ASP A 119 -20.27 -9.47 0.28
CA ASP A 119 -21.18 -10.55 -0.15
C ASP A 119 -21.16 -11.72 0.83
N ILE A 120 -19.99 -12.12 1.29
CA ILE A 120 -19.81 -13.19 2.30
C ILE A 120 -20.48 -12.77 3.62
N ALA A 121 -20.19 -11.56 4.11
CA ALA A 121 -20.78 -11.04 5.36
C ALA A 121 -22.32 -10.96 5.28
N THR A 122 -22.84 -10.45 4.17
CA THR A 122 -24.29 -10.36 3.94
C THR A 122 -24.94 -11.74 3.90
N ARG A 123 -24.33 -12.70 3.20
CA ARG A 123 -24.82 -14.08 3.09
C ARG A 123 -24.82 -14.78 4.45
N PHE A 124 -23.78 -14.56 5.24
CA PHE A 124 -23.66 -15.12 6.58
C PHE A 124 -24.72 -14.51 7.52
N ASN A 125 -24.86 -13.19 7.52
CA ASN A 125 -25.82 -12.46 8.33
C ASN A 125 -27.28 -12.86 7.99
N ASN A 126 -27.59 -13.07 6.71
CA ASN A 126 -28.91 -13.52 6.27
C ASN A 126 -29.28 -14.91 6.85
N LYS A 127 -28.30 -15.74 7.14
CA LYS A 127 -28.52 -17.08 7.66
C LYS A 127 -28.54 -17.15 9.18
N PHE A 128 -27.68 -16.36 9.84
CA PHE A 128 -27.42 -16.50 11.28
C PHE A 128 -27.82 -15.27 12.11
N GLY A 129 -28.32 -14.22 11.48
CA GLY A 129 -28.54 -12.91 12.10
C GLY A 129 -27.35 -11.97 11.91
N GLU A 130 -27.47 -10.74 12.38
CA GLU A 130 -26.45 -9.70 12.25
C GLU A 130 -25.22 -9.99 13.13
N ILE A 131 -24.30 -10.84 12.65
CA ILE A 131 -23.08 -11.22 13.34
C ILE A 131 -21.91 -10.32 12.89
N PHE A 132 -21.76 -10.10 11.58
CA PHE A 132 -20.68 -9.30 11.04
C PHE A 132 -21.14 -7.91 10.66
N THR A 133 -20.33 -6.90 10.96
CA THR A 133 -20.47 -5.58 10.34
C THR A 133 -20.10 -5.69 8.85
N VAL A 134 -21.03 -5.38 7.96
CA VAL A 134 -20.75 -5.33 6.52
C VAL A 134 -19.90 -4.09 6.25
N PRO A 135 -18.66 -4.22 5.72
CA PRO A 135 -17.81 -3.08 5.43
C PRO A 135 -18.48 -2.07 4.49
N ALA A 136 -18.13 -0.79 4.64
CA ALA A 136 -18.63 0.26 3.76
C ALA A 136 -18.33 -0.04 2.29
N ASP A 137 -19.21 0.44 1.39
CA ASP A 137 -18.97 0.29 -0.04
C ASP A 137 -17.74 1.07 -0.51
N THR A 138 -17.23 0.71 -1.67
CA THR A 138 -15.99 1.27 -2.25
C THR A 138 -16.03 2.80 -2.36
N LYS A 139 -17.18 3.38 -2.72
CA LYS A 139 -17.35 4.82 -2.86
C LYS A 139 -17.21 5.52 -1.51
N THR A 140 -17.85 4.98 -0.48
CA THR A 140 -17.76 5.48 0.89
C THR A 140 -16.35 5.36 1.43
N GLN A 141 -15.66 4.25 1.16
CA GLN A 141 -14.27 4.03 1.57
C GLN A 141 -13.32 5.01 0.90
N THR A 142 -13.47 5.27 -0.40
CA THR A 142 -12.67 6.26 -1.14
C THR A 142 -12.84 7.66 -0.54
N SER A 143 -14.08 8.04 -0.20
CA SER A 143 -14.35 9.34 0.44
C SER A 143 -13.77 9.45 1.84
N PHE A 144 -13.75 8.35 2.61
CA PHE A 144 -13.15 8.30 3.95
C PHE A 144 -11.63 8.55 3.92
N ILE A 145 -10.93 8.00 2.94
CA ILE A 145 -9.49 8.20 2.76
C ILE A 145 -9.17 9.65 2.36
N ARG A 146 -10.18 10.46 1.94
CA ARG A 146 -10.06 11.85 1.48
C ARG A 146 -9.01 12.06 0.37
N ARG A 147 -8.79 11.05 -0.44
CA ARG A 147 -7.87 11.10 -1.58
C ARG A 147 -8.59 10.55 -2.80
N ASP A 148 -8.70 11.37 -3.82
CA ASP A 148 -8.94 10.86 -5.15
C ASP A 148 -7.88 9.81 -5.46
N SER A 149 -8.29 8.70 -6.08
CA SER A 149 -7.51 7.52 -6.49
C SER A 149 -5.99 7.64 -6.29
N GLY A 150 -5.39 6.73 -5.54
CA GLY A 150 -4.01 6.81 -5.01
C GLY A 150 -3.02 7.43 -5.99
N LEU A 151 -2.30 8.44 -5.53
CA LEU A 151 -1.31 9.17 -6.30
C LEU A 151 -0.36 8.21 -7.00
N ARG A 152 -0.40 8.21 -8.31
CA ARG A 152 0.38 7.29 -9.15
C ARG A 152 1.70 7.96 -9.55
N ILE A 153 2.73 7.78 -8.73
CA ILE A 153 4.08 8.27 -9.05
C ILE A 153 4.59 7.59 -10.31
N ARG A 154 5.09 8.39 -11.25
CA ARG A 154 5.60 7.92 -12.54
C ARG A 154 7.09 7.62 -12.49
N SER A 155 7.54 6.72 -13.38
CA SER A 155 8.96 6.43 -13.58
C SER A 155 9.74 7.71 -13.96
N LEU A 156 10.95 7.85 -13.43
CA LEU A 156 11.79 9.01 -13.73
C LEU A 156 12.39 9.00 -15.16
N THR A 157 12.51 7.82 -15.76
CA THR A 157 13.06 7.67 -17.11
C THR A 157 11.99 7.53 -18.18
N ASP A 158 10.84 6.96 -17.84
CA ASP A 158 9.68 6.82 -18.72
C ASP A 158 8.40 7.26 -17.98
N PRO A 159 8.06 8.55 -17.98
CA PRO A 159 6.94 9.06 -17.20
C PRO A 159 5.56 8.66 -17.74
N THR A 160 5.49 7.90 -18.82
CA THR A 160 4.24 7.26 -19.26
C THR A 160 3.89 6.03 -18.42
N LYS A 161 4.88 5.47 -17.73
CA LYS A 161 4.75 4.28 -16.88
C LYS A 161 4.75 4.62 -15.39
N LYS A 162 4.13 3.76 -14.58
CA LYS A 162 4.21 3.82 -13.11
C LYS A 162 5.66 3.54 -12.66
N MET A 163 6.15 4.25 -11.64
CA MET A 163 7.39 3.89 -10.95
C MET A 163 7.23 2.50 -10.32
N SER A 164 8.14 1.58 -10.65
CA SER A 164 8.08 0.20 -10.20
C SER A 164 9.32 -0.20 -9.42
N LYS A 165 9.13 -0.78 -8.23
CA LYS A 165 10.21 -1.33 -7.41
C LYS A 165 10.95 -2.45 -8.15
N SER A 166 10.26 -3.24 -8.97
CA SER A 166 10.81 -4.36 -9.74
C SER A 166 11.49 -3.97 -11.05
N SER A 167 11.50 -2.67 -11.43
CA SER A 167 12.22 -2.22 -12.62
C SER A 167 13.71 -2.58 -12.51
N THR A 168 14.27 -3.11 -13.59
CA THR A 168 15.73 -3.39 -13.70
C THR A 168 16.54 -2.12 -13.91
N GLU A 169 15.90 -1.03 -14.34
CA GLU A 169 16.52 0.26 -14.57
C GLU A 169 16.57 1.08 -13.27
N GLU A 170 17.75 1.15 -12.64
CA GLU A 170 17.95 1.82 -11.35
C GLU A 170 17.64 3.33 -11.36
N LYS A 171 17.80 3.99 -12.51
CA LYS A 171 17.49 5.42 -12.65
C LYS A 171 15.99 5.73 -12.75
N SER A 172 15.18 4.71 -13.02
CA SER A 172 13.72 4.86 -13.20
C SER A 172 12.94 5.04 -11.90
N LYS A 173 13.59 4.72 -10.77
CA LYS A 173 12.93 4.62 -9.46
C LYS A 173 13.76 5.27 -8.35
N ILE A 174 13.08 5.68 -7.28
CA ILE A 174 13.67 6.07 -6.00
C ILE A 174 13.20 5.06 -4.97
N LEU A 175 14.14 4.46 -4.25
CA LEU A 175 13.86 3.58 -3.11
C LEU A 175 14.05 4.37 -1.81
N LEU A 176 13.30 4.03 -0.77
CA LEU A 176 13.46 4.64 0.56
C LEU A 176 14.84 4.33 1.18
N SER A 177 15.52 3.30 0.67
CA SER A 177 16.87 2.91 1.05
C SER A 177 17.97 3.53 0.17
N ASP A 178 17.65 4.31 -0.86
CA ASP A 178 18.64 4.96 -1.70
C ASP A 178 19.44 5.98 -0.89
N ASP A 179 20.73 6.13 -1.21
CA ASP A 179 21.50 7.27 -0.71
C ASP A 179 20.82 8.58 -1.14
N PRO A 180 20.57 9.53 -0.21
CA PRO A 180 19.83 10.76 -0.50
C PRO A 180 20.43 11.59 -1.64
N GLU A 181 21.78 11.65 -1.76
CA GLU A 181 22.44 12.39 -2.83
C GLU A 181 22.33 11.65 -4.19
N VAL A 182 22.32 10.32 -4.16
CA VAL A 182 22.07 9.52 -5.38
C VAL A 182 20.63 9.70 -5.84
N ALA A 183 19.67 9.70 -4.94
CA ALA A 183 18.26 9.93 -5.26
C ALA A 183 18.03 11.34 -5.84
N ALA A 184 18.65 12.37 -5.26
CA ALA A 184 18.63 13.74 -5.78
C ALA A 184 19.19 13.81 -7.22
N LYS A 185 20.28 13.11 -7.50
CA LYS A 185 20.86 13.03 -8.87
C LYS A 185 19.92 12.31 -9.84
N LYS A 186 19.18 11.28 -9.40
CA LYS A 186 18.16 10.61 -10.24
C LYS A 186 17.07 11.61 -10.64
N VAL A 187 16.58 12.43 -9.70
CA VAL A 187 15.59 13.50 -9.98
C VAL A 187 16.14 14.51 -10.99
N MET A 188 17.37 14.99 -10.80
CA MET A 188 18.01 15.93 -11.73
C MET A 188 18.10 15.37 -13.16
N SER A 189 18.30 14.06 -13.31
CA SER A 189 18.37 13.38 -14.60
C SER A 189 17.01 12.89 -15.13
N ALA A 190 15.91 13.10 -14.41
CA ALA A 190 14.59 12.62 -14.80
C ALA A 190 14.19 13.18 -16.18
N THR A 191 13.50 12.33 -16.96
CA THR A 191 13.00 12.70 -18.28
C THR A 191 11.88 13.73 -18.14
N THR A 192 12.00 14.83 -18.89
CA THR A 192 11.01 15.88 -19.04
C THR A 192 10.78 16.16 -20.52
N ASP A 193 9.77 16.94 -20.82
CA ASP A 193 9.44 17.36 -22.16
C ASP A 193 10.30 18.53 -22.67
N SER A 194 10.01 19.00 -23.90
CA SER A 194 10.65 20.14 -24.53
C SER A 194 9.72 21.34 -24.71
N VAL A 195 8.59 21.40 -24.00
CA VAL A 195 7.61 22.49 -24.09
C VAL A 195 8.21 23.82 -23.61
N GLY A 196 9.13 23.77 -22.66
CA GLY A 196 9.87 24.95 -22.20
C GLY A 196 9.14 25.80 -21.16
N VAL A 197 7.92 25.45 -20.79
CA VAL A 197 7.12 26.12 -19.75
C VAL A 197 6.46 25.04 -18.89
N ILE A 198 6.51 25.20 -17.57
CA ILE A 198 5.97 24.21 -16.62
C ILE A 198 4.45 24.32 -16.54
N HIS A 199 3.77 23.22 -16.79
CA HIS A 199 2.33 23.06 -16.57
C HIS A 199 2.03 21.69 -15.94
N PHE A 200 1.01 21.64 -15.09
CA PHE A 200 0.52 20.37 -14.56
C PHE A 200 -0.49 19.76 -15.54
N ASP A 201 0.02 18.92 -16.42
CA ASP A 201 -0.74 18.21 -17.43
C ASP A 201 -0.09 16.85 -17.74
N PHE A 202 -0.75 15.76 -17.36
CA PHE A 202 -0.23 14.41 -17.58
C PHE A 202 -0.28 13.94 -19.05
N GLU A 203 -1.03 14.60 -19.91
CA GLU A 203 -1.10 14.25 -21.34
C GLU A 203 0.10 14.82 -22.09
N THR A 204 0.41 16.08 -21.85
CA THR A 204 1.46 16.80 -22.60
C THR A 204 2.79 16.85 -21.86
N GLN A 205 2.78 16.88 -20.51
CA GLN A 205 3.95 17.01 -19.65
C GLN A 205 3.98 15.97 -18.51
N PRO A 206 3.92 14.65 -18.80
CA PRO A 206 3.79 13.63 -17.76
C PRO A 206 4.99 13.62 -16.79
N GLY A 207 6.21 13.93 -17.27
CA GLY A 207 7.41 13.99 -16.43
C GLY A 207 7.39 15.19 -15.47
N ILE A 208 7.09 16.36 -15.95
CA ILE A 208 6.93 17.58 -15.13
C ILE A 208 5.78 17.42 -14.14
N SER A 209 4.63 16.93 -14.59
CA SER A 209 3.46 16.70 -13.71
C SER A 209 3.76 15.72 -12.59
N SER A 210 4.50 14.64 -12.85
CA SER A 210 4.95 13.70 -11.83
C SER A 210 5.91 14.34 -10.81
N LEU A 211 6.83 15.18 -11.27
CA LEU A 211 7.74 15.89 -10.38
C LEU A 211 7.02 16.96 -9.53
N LEU A 212 6.03 17.69 -10.09
CA LEU A 212 5.17 18.60 -9.32
C LEU A 212 4.40 17.85 -8.23
N GLN A 213 3.89 16.67 -8.56
CA GLN A 213 3.18 15.81 -7.62
C GLN A 213 4.10 15.30 -6.49
N ILE A 214 5.33 14.89 -6.82
CA ILE A 214 6.34 14.49 -5.84
C ILE A 214 6.66 15.67 -4.90
N LEU A 215 6.86 16.87 -5.44
CA LEU A 215 7.15 18.06 -4.65
C LEU A 215 6.01 18.39 -3.67
N ALA A 216 4.77 18.38 -4.16
CA ALA A 216 3.59 18.62 -3.32
C ALA A 216 3.50 17.62 -2.15
N LEU A 217 3.69 16.32 -2.44
CA LEU A 217 3.65 15.26 -1.43
C LEU A 217 4.74 15.40 -0.37
N LEU A 218 5.98 15.64 -0.79
CA LEU A 218 7.12 15.67 0.14
C LEU A 218 7.17 16.94 0.98
N THR A 219 6.61 18.06 0.46
CA THR A 219 6.53 19.33 1.19
C THR A 219 5.26 19.50 2.00
N GLY A 220 4.30 18.56 1.93
CA GLY A 220 3.01 18.63 2.63
C GLY A 220 2.08 19.72 2.10
N ARG A 221 2.36 20.25 0.89
CA ARG A 221 1.57 21.30 0.24
C ARG A 221 0.51 20.69 -0.65
N THR A 222 -0.53 21.48 -0.96
CA THR A 222 -1.51 21.05 -1.95
C THR A 222 -0.93 21.09 -3.37
N GLN A 223 -1.53 20.33 -4.27
CA GLN A 223 -1.11 20.34 -5.68
C GLN A 223 -1.31 21.72 -6.30
N GLU A 224 -2.39 22.41 -5.92
CA GLU A 224 -2.72 23.75 -6.40
C GLU A 224 -1.67 24.78 -6.00
N GLU A 225 -1.18 24.72 -4.75
CA GLU A 225 -0.12 25.63 -4.26
C GLU A 225 1.18 25.43 -5.03
N VAL A 226 1.58 24.19 -5.27
CA VAL A 226 2.80 23.88 -6.04
C VAL A 226 2.64 24.26 -7.50
N ASN A 227 1.47 24.01 -8.09
CA ASN A 227 1.18 24.42 -9.45
C ASN A 227 1.16 25.94 -9.64
N ALA A 228 0.67 26.68 -8.63
CA ALA A 228 0.67 28.15 -8.67
C ALA A 228 2.08 28.74 -8.56
N GLU A 229 2.97 28.12 -7.79
CA GLU A 229 4.36 28.56 -7.64
C GLU A 229 5.19 28.34 -8.91
N TRP A 230 5.07 27.14 -9.50
CA TRP A 230 5.94 26.73 -10.61
C TRP A 230 5.30 26.88 -11.99
N GLY A 231 3.98 26.94 -12.08
CA GLY A 231 3.25 27.08 -13.34
C GLY A 231 3.63 28.36 -14.11
N GLY A 232 3.85 28.21 -15.40
CA GLY A 232 4.27 29.30 -16.26
C GLY A 232 5.78 29.63 -16.20
N THR A 233 6.56 29.01 -15.31
CA THR A 233 8.02 29.22 -15.26
C THR A 233 8.72 28.41 -16.36
N THR A 234 9.88 28.92 -16.83
CA THR A 234 10.68 28.28 -17.88
C THR A 234 11.93 27.58 -17.35
N SER A 235 12.22 27.74 -16.06
CA SER A 235 13.45 27.24 -15.44
C SER A 235 13.32 25.79 -14.96
N TYR A 236 13.28 24.83 -15.89
CA TYR A 236 13.25 23.39 -15.58
C TYR A 236 14.38 22.95 -14.64
N GLY A 237 15.57 23.57 -14.76
CA GLY A 237 16.71 23.25 -13.91
C GLY A 237 16.52 23.67 -12.45
N GLU A 238 15.92 24.83 -12.20
CA GLU A 238 15.61 25.29 -10.83
C GLU A 238 14.50 24.46 -10.21
N PHE A 239 13.45 24.19 -10.99
CA PHE A 239 12.36 23.32 -10.56
C PHE A 239 12.86 21.90 -10.18
N LYS A 240 13.65 21.25 -11.06
CA LYS A 240 14.22 19.93 -10.74
C LYS A 240 15.12 19.96 -9.51
N ARG A 241 15.84 21.06 -9.28
CA ARG A 241 16.65 21.23 -8.08
C ARG A 241 15.79 21.30 -6.82
N ALA A 242 14.70 22.05 -6.86
CA ALA A 242 13.74 22.10 -5.74
C ALA A 242 13.16 20.73 -5.41
N VAL A 243 12.79 19.94 -6.45
CA VAL A 243 12.31 18.55 -6.26
C VAL A 243 13.42 17.66 -5.71
N ALA A 244 14.66 17.78 -6.23
CA ALA A 244 15.80 16.98 -5.80
C ALA A 244 16.16 17.26 -4.33
N ASP A 245 16.11 18.53 -3.91
CA ASP A 245 16.34 18.94 -2.53
C ASP A 245 15.24 18.37 -1.61
N ALA A 246 13.98 18.46 -1.99
CA ALA A 246 12.87 17.89 -1.23
C ALA A 246 13.00 16.35 -1.08
N VAL A 247 13.42 15.65 -2.14
CA VAL A 247 13.66 14.19 -2.10
C VAL A 247 14.82 13.87 -1.17
N ARG A 248 15.94 14.58 -1.27
CA ARG A 248 17.10 14.39 -0.41
C ARG A 248 16.74 14.59 1.07
N ASP A 249 16.08 15.69 1.39
CA ASP A 249 15.72 16.04 2.76
C ASP A 249 14.75 15.02 3.35
N PHE A 250 13.75 14.61 2.57
CA PHE A 250 12.82 13.56 2.95
C PHE A 250 13.53 12.23 3.25
N LEU A 251 14.40 11.75 2.34
CA LEU A 251 15.11 10.50 2.54
C LEU A 251 16.06 10.56 3.73
N THR A 252 16.74 11.69 3.93
CA THR A 252 17.64 11.89 5.08
C THR A 252 16.87 11.79 6.40
N ASP A 253 15.73 12.48 6.51
CA ASP A 253 14.91 12.45 7.71
C ASP A 253 14.24 11.09 7.92
N PHE A 254 13.72 10.49 6.85
CA PHE A 254 13.14 9.16 6.87
C PHE A 254 14.14 8.10 7.35
N GLN A 255 15.35 8.07 6.80
CA GLN A 255 16.39 7.10 7.16
C GLN A 255 16.91 7.31 8.58
N LYS A 256 16.97 8.55 9.04
CA LYS A 256 17.28 8.87 10.44
C LYS A 256 16.21 8.30 11.38
N ARG A 257 14.94 8.51 11.07
CA ARG A 257 13.84 7.92 11.85
C ARG A 257 13.88 6.39 11.80
N PHE A 258 14.06 5.81 10.62
CA PHE A 258 14.16 4.35 10.45
C PHE A 258 15.30 3.75 11.31
N ALA A 259 16.47 4.38 11.31
CA ALA A 259 17.62 3.91 12.09
C ALA A 259 17.43 4.05 13.62
N SER A 260 16.57 4.95 14.07
CA SER A 260 16.28 5.14 15.49
C SER A 260 15.33 4.11 16.09
N ILE A 261 14.67 3.29 15.28
CA ILE A 261 13.67 2.32 15.74
C ILE A 261 14.37 1.00 16.08
N SER A 262 14.33 0.59 17.35
CA SER A 262 14.91 -0.67 17.80
C SER A 262 13.95 -1.85 17.61
N ASP A 263 14.52 -3.05 17.41
CA ASP A 263 13.73 -4.28 17.29
C ASP A 263 12.98 -4.63 18.57
N GLU A 264 13.55 -4.32 19.73
CA GLU A 264 12.94 -4.56 21.02
C GLU A 264 11.61 -3.81 21.20
N VAL A 265 11.59 -2.52 20.78
CA VAL A 265 10.37 -1.69 20.81
C VAL A 265 9.30 -2.29 19.89
N LEU A 266 9.71 -2.75 18.69
CA LEU A 266 8.79 -3.37 17.74
C LEU A 266 8.19 -4.67 18.27
N ILE A 267 9.03 -5.55 18.82
CA ILE A 267 8.59 -6.83 19.35
C ILE A 267 7.63 -6.62 20.51
N ALA A 268 7.95 -5.71 21.44
CA ALA A 268 7.06 -5.38 22.57
C ALA A 268 5.70 -4.84 22.08
N LYS A 269 5.67 -3.98 21.04
CA LYS A 269 4.41 -3.49 20.48
C LYS A 269 3.62 -4.59 19.78
N LEU A 270 4.29 -5.47 19.01
CA LEU A 270 3.64 -6.61 18.37
C LEU A 270 2.99 -7.52 19.41
N GLU A 271 3.73 -7.95 20.43
CA GLU A 271 3.23 -8.84 21.48
C GLU A 271 2.06 -8.24 22.27
N ALA A 272 2.14 -6.97 22.62
CA ALA A 272 1.05 -6.26 23.29
C ALA A 272 -0.21 -6.17 22.40
N SER A 273 -0.03 -5.86 21.12
CA SER A 273 -1.14 -5.80 20.15
C SER A 273 -1.72 -7.17 19.88
N GLU A 274 -0.91 -8.21 19.73
CA GLU A 274 -1.33 -9.60 19.51
C GLU A 274 -2.21 -10.09 20.64
N LYS A 275 -1.81 -9.82 21.90
CA LYS A 275 -2.61 -10.15 23.05
C LYS A 275 -3.97 -9.45 23.06
N ALA A 276 -3.99 -8.13 22.84
CA ALA A 276 -5.22 -7.36 22.83
C ALA A 276 -6.16 -7.77 21.67
N MET A 277 -5.60 -7.99 20.49
CA MET A 277 -6.39 -8.37 19.31
C MET A 277 -6.88 -9.81 19.37
N ALA A 278 -6.13 -10.72 20.02
CA ALA A 278 -6.59 -12.09 20.27
C ALA A 278 -7.78 -12.12 21.23
N GLU A 279 -7.81 -11.26 22.25
CA GLU A 279 -8.97 -11.12 23.14
C GLU A 279 -10.23 -10.67 22.37
N ILE A 280 -10.10 -9.73 21.45
CA ILE A 280 -11.21 -9.25 20.58
C ILE A 280 -11.63 -10.36 19.61
N ALA A 281 -10.66 -11.02 18.99
CA ALA A 281 -10.92 -12.04 17.97
C ALA A 281 -11.61 -13.30 18.53
N ASN A 282 -11.48 -13.59 19.82
CA ASN A 282 -12.08 -14.75 20.48
C ASN A 282 -13.35 -14.40 21.29
N ALA A 283 -13.81 -13.15 21.28
CA ALA A 283 -15.02 -12.72 21.96
C ALA A 283 -16.25 -12.99 21.11
#